data_a6b18e929c85ebf52c728c954f0fe61a
#
_entry.id   a6b18e929c85ebf52c728c954f0fe61a
#
_cell.length_a   1.000
_cell.length_b   1.000
_cell.length_c   1.000
_cell.angle_alpha   90.00
_cell.angle_beta   90.00
_cell.angle_gamma   90.00
#
_symmetry.space_group_name_H-M   'P 1'
#
loop_
_entity.id
_entity.type
_entity.pdbx_description
1 polymer ?
#
loop_
_entity_poly.entity_id
_entity_poly.type
_entity_poly.pdbx_seq_one_letter_code
_entity_poly.pdbx_strand_id
1 'polypeptide(L)'
;LISFLLYSCVGTSSVGVFGSGVSIAFDPRTVGMQIDDSIMQKNLMSRLALTEKKYLLSLSVKVLDGNIFLSGKVAEPEEKLKITKLAWETKGVRSVKSAITIKGETNFKSTAKDVLITSQLRTALIFNKLVKATNYNIDTIDGKTYIFGIAMTNDEKKEVIKEAQEVYGLKKV
;
A
#
# COMPACT_ATOMS: atom_id res chain seq x y z
N LEU A 1 14.16 7.46 48.47
CA LEU A 1 14.82 7.54 47.16
C LEU A 1 14.29 6.43 46.28
N ILE A 2 13.28 6.71 45.48
CA ILE A 2 12.69 5.76 44.53
C ILE A 2 13.30 6.08 43.18
N SER A 3 14.18 5.18 42.73
CA SER A 3 14.81 5.25 41.41
C SER A 3 13.81 4.71 40.37
N PHE A 4 13.18 5.60 39.59
CA PHE A 4 12.41 5.25 38.40
C PHE A 4 13.38 4.87 37.28
N LEU A 5 13.60 3.60 37.07
CA LEU A 5 14.21 3.08 35.85
C LEU A 5 13.21 3.28 34.68
N LEU A 6 13.43 4.33 33.93
CA LEU A 6 12.83 4.52 32.61
C LEU A 6 13.40 3.43 31.68
N TYR A 7 12.70 2.32 31.56
CA TYR A 7 12.86 1.42 30.42
C TYR A 7 12.42 2.17 29.17
N SER A 8 13.38 2.79 28.50
CA SER A 8 13.24 3.25 27.13
C SER A 8 12.91 2.02 26.30
N CYS A 9 11.63 1.87 25.94
CA CYS A 9 11.22 1.00 24.86
C CYS A 9 11.86 1.55 23.58
N VAL A 10 13.08 1.12 23.28
CA VAL A 10 13.60 1.17 21.93
C VAL A 10 12.60 0.36 21.11
N GLY A 11 11.71 1.07 20.44
CA GLY A 11 10.84 0.49 19.43
C GLY A 11 11.73 -0.06 18.31
N THR A 12 12.26 -1.26 18.54
CA THR A 12 12.56 -2.11 17.41
C THR A 12 11.26 -2.19 16.66
N SER A 13 11.22 -1.58 15.49
CA SER A 13 10.25 -1.91 14.46
C SER A 13 10.47 -3.40 14.16
N SER A 14 9.99 -4.20 15.11
CA SER A 14 9.73 -5.59 14.87
C SER A 14 8.59 -5.59 13.86
N VAL A 15 8.94 -5.48 12.58
CA VAL A 15 8.27 -6.31 11.59
C VAL A 15 8.50 -7.70 12.15
N GLY A 16 7.66 -8.02 13.15
CA GLY A 16 7.84 -9.19 13.97
C GLY A 16 7.82 -10.39 13.06
N VAL A 17 8.79 -11.25 13.22
CA VAL A 17 8.86 -12.57 12.59
C VAL A 17 7.51 -13.30 12.68
N PHE A 18 6.69 -12.99 13.67
CA PHE A 18 5.32 -13.48 13.83
C PHE A 18 4.29 -12.81 12.91
N GLY A 19 4.39 -11.52 12.62
CA GLY A 19 3.46 -10.83 11.71
C GLY A 19 3.68 -11.20 10.24
N SER A 20 4.92 -11.37 9.82
CA SER A 20 5.25 -11.83 8.47
C SER A 20 4.90 -13.31 8.26
N GLY A 21 5.08 -14.16 9.27
CA GLY A 21 4.75 -15.58 9.17
C GLY A 21 3.26 -15.86 8.99
N VAL A 22 2.40 -15.14 9.68
CA VAL A 22 0.94 -15.29 9.54
C VAL A 22 0.46 -14.76 8.18
N SER A 23 1.02 -13.64 7.71
CA SER A 23 0.68 -13.09 6.38
C SER A 23 1.07 -14.05 5.25
N ILE A 24 2.24 -14.70 5.35
CA ILE A 24 2.72 -15.69 4.37
C ILE A 24 1.79 -16.92 4.33
N ALA A 25 1.29 -17.38 5.47
CA ALA A 25 0.44 -18.56 5.54
C ALA A 25 -0.93 -18.38 4.88
N PHE A 26 -1.44 -17.15 4.79
CA PHE A 26 -2.75 -16.84 4.21
C PHE A 26 -2.69 -16.18 2.83
N ASP A 27 -1.49 -15.92 2.30
CA ASP A 27 -1.31 -15.39 0.95
C ASP A 27 -1.36 -16.55 -0.05
N PRO A 28 -2.18 -16.48 -1.11
CA PRO A 28 -2.29 -17.55 -2.11
C PRO A 28 -1.05 -17.69 -3.00
N ARG A 29 -0.10 -16.75 -2.94
CA ARG A 29 1.17 -16.82 -3.67
C ARG A 29 2.15 -17.77 -2.98
N THR A 30 3.02 -18.38 -3.75
CA THR A 30 4.13 -19.15 -3.19
C THR A 30 5.09 -18.26 -2.39
N VAL A 31 5.80 -18.83 -1.43
CA VAL A 31 6.82 -18.08 -0.65
C VAL A 31 7.89 -17.49 -1.57
N GLY A 32 8.30 -18.21 -2.61
CA GLY A 32 9.24 -17.70 -3.61
C GLY A 32 8.73 -16.45 -4.31
N MET A 33 7.49 -16.45 -4.78
CA MET A 33 6.86 -15.27 -5.40
C MET A 33 6.79 -14.07 -4.45
N GLN A 34 6.47 -14.30 -3.18
CA GLN A 34 6.43 -13.23 -2.18
C GLN A 34 7.81 -12.63 -1.92
N ILE A 35 8.87 -13.47 -1.92
CA ILE A 35 10.26 -13.01 -1.79
C ILE A 35 10.66 -12.18 -3.01
N ASP A 36 10.40 -12.66 -4.22
CA ASP A 36 10.73 -11.99 -5.47
C ASP A 36 10.01 -10.62 -5.55
N ASP A 37 8.72 -10.58 -5.24
CA ASP A 37 7.94 -9.34 -5.17
C ASP A 37 8.51 -8.35 -4.15
N SER A 38 8.94 -8.84 -2.98
CA SER A 38 9.55 -8.02 -1.93
C SER A 38 10.90 -7.44 -2.36
N ILE A 39 11.71 -8.22 -3.05
CA ILE A 39 13.00 -7.77 -3.61
C ILE A 39 12.75 -6.73 -4.69
N MET A 40 11.81 -6.96 -5.60
CA MET A 40 11.43 -6.03 -6.66
C MET A 40 10.94 -4.71 -6.08
N GLN A 41 10.07 -4.75 -5.07
CA GLN A 41 9.56 -3.56 -4.38
C GLN A 41 10.71 -2.75 -3.75
N LYS A 42 11.61 -3.40 -3.01
CA LYS A 42 12.75 -2.74 -2.37
C LYS A 42 13.71 -2.13 -3.40
N ASN A 43 13.99 -2.83 -4.49
CA ASN A 43 14.86 -2.32 -5.55
C ASN A 43 14.27 -1.07 -6.20
N LEU A 44 12.99 -1.08 -6.53
CA LEU A 44 12.32 0.10 -7.09
C LEU A 44 12.30 1.26 -6.09
N MET A 45 11.96 1.01 -4.82
CA MET A 45 11.99 2.03 -3.77
C MET A 45 13.37 2.65 -3.60
N SER A 46 14.44 1.84 -3.63
CA SER A 46 15.83 2.33 -3.55
C SER A 46 16.18 3.21 -4.74
N ARG A 47 15.80 2.82 -5.97
CA ARG A 47 16.02 3.64 -7.18
C ARG A 47 15.26 4.95 -7.12
N LEU A 48 14.02 4.93 -6.63
CA LEU A 48 13.22 6.15 -6.43
C LEU A 48 13.85 7.07 -5.39
N ALA A 49 14.35 6.52 -4.27
CA ALA A 49 15.04 7.27 -3.23
C ALA A 49 16.34 7.93 -3.71
N LEU A 50 17.10 7.23 -4.57
CA LEU A 50 18.31 7.75 -5.19
C LEU A 50 18.00 8.86 -6.22
N THR A 51 16.84 8.79 -6.85
CA THR A 51 16.38 9.83 -7.77
C THR A 51 15.97 11.08 -7.01
N GLU A 52 15.07 10.94 -6.05
CA GLU A 52 14.67 12.02 -5.13
C GLU A 52 14.14 11.43 -3.82
N LYS A 53 14.71 11.84 -2.68
CA LYS A 53 14.33 11.34 -1.35
C LYS A 53 12.84 11.58 -1.01
N LYS A 54 12.23 12.65 -1.56
CA LYS A 54 10.81 12.96 -1.32
C LYS A 54 9.88 11.85 -1.79
N TYR A 55 10.27 11.03 -2.79
CA TYR A 55 9.45 9.95 -3.31
C TYR A 55 9.17 8.85 -2.27
N LEU A 56 10.06 8.66 -1.29
CA LEU A 56 9.83 7.71 -0.19
C LEU A 56 8.62 8.07 0.67
N LEU A 57 8.28 9.35 0.77
CA LEU A 57 7.18 9.85 1.58
C LEU A 57 5.91 10.14 0.75
N SER A 58 6.08 10.45 -0.52
CA SER A 58 4.97 10.86 -1.39
C SER A 58 4.38 9.74 -2.24
N LEU A 59 5.07 8.61 -2.33
CA LEU A 59 4.67 7.48 -3.16
C LEU A 59 4.52 6.20 -2.33
N SER A 60 3.54 5.40 -2.70
CA SER A 60 3.40 4.01 -2.28
C SER A 60 3.70 3.10 -3.47
N VAL A 61 4.56 2.12 -3.24
CA VAL A 61 4.91 1.09 -4.23
C VAL A 61 4.51 -0.26 -3.65
N LYS A 62 3.71 -1.01 -4.39
CA LYS A 62 3.34 -2.38 -4.06
C LYS A 62 3.64 -3.27 -5.24
N VAL A 63 4.08 -4.49 -4.96
CA VAL A 63 4.34 -5.52 -5.98
C VAL A 63 3.59 -6.77 -5.60
N LEU A 64 2.81 -7.29 -6.54
CA LEU A 64 2.05 -8.53 -6.39
C LEU A 64 2.18 -9.34 -7.68
N ASP A 65 2.81 -10.51 -7.59
CA ASP A 65 3.05 -11.40 -8.72
C ASP A 65 3.70 -10.67 -9.92
N GLY A 66 4.76 -9.89 -9.65
CA GLY A 66 5.47 -9.10 -10.66
C GLY A 66 4.70 -7.90 -11.20
N ASN A 67 3.49 -7.65 -10.71
CA ASN A 67 2.72 -6.47 -11.10
C ASN A 67 3.01 -5.33 -10.12
N ILE A 68 3.51 -4.22 -10.62
CA ILE A 68 3.84 -3.03 -9.83
C ILE A 68 2.64 -2.10 -9.81
N PHE A 69 2.24 -1.69 -8.60
CA PHE A 69 1.20 -0.70 -8.34
C PHE A 69 1.84 0.53 -7.72
N LEU A 70 1.66 1.67 -8.37
CA LEU A 70 2.18 2.96 -7.93
C LEU A 70 0.99 3.84 -7.53
N SER A 71 1.01 4.39 -6.33
CA SER A 71 0.04 5.39 -5.88
C SER A 71 0.74 6.54 -5.16
N GLY A 72 0.09 7.69 -5.08
CA GLY A 72 0.64 8.86 -4.41
C GLY A 72 0.46 10.16 -5.19
N LYS A 73 1.20 11.19 -4.76
CA LYS A 73 1.12 12.53 -5.36
C LYS A 73 2.51 13.04 -5.70
N VAL A 74 2.63 13.61 -6.90
CA VAL A 74 3.84 14.29 -7.38
C VAL A 74 3.53 15.74 -7.76
N ALA A 75 4.54 16.60 -7.83
CA ALA A 75 4.35 18.00 -8.16
C ALA A 75 4.08 18.19 -9.66
N GLU A 76 4.84 17.48 -10.50
CA GLU A 76 4.89 17.73 -11.94
C GLU A 76 4.55 16.45 -12.75
N PRO A 77 3.96 16.60 -13.95
CA PRO A 77 3.67 15.48 -14.85
C PRO A 77 4.93 14.67 -15.24
N GLU A 78 6.07 15.36 -15.39
CA GLU A 78 7.36 14.78 -15.74
C GLU A 78 7.85 13.81 -14.66
N GLU A 79 7.60 14.12 -13.39
CA GLU A 79 7.90 13.23 -12.26
C GLU A 79 7.12 11.92 -12.38
N LYS A 80 5.82 12.00 -12.69
CA LYS A 80 4.97 10.83 -12.90
C LYS A 80 5.50 9.95 -14.03
N LEU A 81 5.90 10.57 -15.15
CA LEU A 81 6.46 9.84 -16.28
C LEU A 81 7.78 9.15 -15.91
N LYS A 82 8.70 9.87 -15.23
CA LYS A 82 9.98 9.35 -14.76
C LYS A 82 9.82 8.18 -13.81
N ILE A 83 8.92 8.29 -12.84
CA ILE A 83 8.62 7.23 -11.87
C ILE A 83 8.06 5.99 -12.57
N THR A 84 7.12 6.19 -13.50
CA THR A 84 6.51 5.09 -14.26
C THR A 84 7.55 4.39 -15.13
N LYS A 85 8.47 5.12 -15.75
CA LYS A 85 9.59 4.57 -16.54
C LYS A 85 10.50 3.73 -15.65
N LEU A 86 10.92 4.24 -14.49
CA LEU A 86 11.74 3.48 -13.52
C LEU A 86 11.09 2.18 -13.07
N ALA A 87 9.75 2.17 -12.94
CA ALA A 87 9.02 0.96 -12.61
C ALA A 87 9.07 -0.07 -13.76
N TRP A 88 8.90 0.36 -15.00
CA TRP A 88 9.01 -0.54 -16.16
C TRP A 88 10.42 -1.10 -16.37
N GLU A 89 11.45 -0.37 -15.97
CA GLU A 89 12.84 -0.82 -16.03
C GLU A 89 13.23 -1.76 -14.89
N THR A 90 12.32 -2.06 -13.96
CA THR A 90 12.61 -2.95 -12.84
C THR A 90 12.62 -4.41 -13.32
N LYS A 91 13.71 -5.14 -12.99
CA LYS A 91 13.87 -6.52 -13.41
C LYS A 91 12.72 -7.40 -12.91
N GLY A 92 12.13 -8.18 -13.81
CA GLY A 92 11.05 -9.11 -13.49
C GLY A 92 9.65 -8.51 -13.51
N VAL A 93 9.50 -7.21 -13.87
CA VAL A 93 8.19 -6.56 -13.96
C VAL A 93 7.34 -7.20 -15.06
N ARG A 94 6.09 -7.50 -14.74
CA ARG A 94 5.06 -7.98 -15.68
C ARG A 94 4.13 -6.87 -16.14
N SER A 95 3.74 -6.00 -15.23
CA SER A 95 2.91 -4.83 -15.54
C SER A 95 3.14 -3.70 -14.55
N VAL A 96 2.85 -2.47 -14.99
CA VAL A 96 2.86 -1.28 -14.12
C VAL A 96 1.50 -0.61 -14.20
N LYS A 97 0.86 -0.43 -13.04
CA LYS A 97 -0.38 0.32 -12.87
C LYS A 97 -0.09 1.56 -12.03
N SER A 98 -0.33 2.73 -12.60
CA SER A 98 -0.03 4.01 -11.94
C SER A 98 -1.31 4.78 -11.59
N ALA A 99 -1.55 4.94 -10.29
CA ALA A 99 -2.54 5.81 -9.70
C ALA A 99 -1.91 7.10 -9.13
N ILE A 100 -0.72 7.48 -9.64
CA ILE A 100 -0.06 8.71 -9.26
C ILE A 100 -0.86 9.90 -9.80
N THR A 101 -1.19 10.84 -8.92
CA THR A 101 -1.84 12.11 -9.26
C THR A 101 -0.87 13.28 -9.12
N ILE A 102 -1.14 14.36 -9.87
CA ILE A 102 -0.36 15.60 -9.76
C ILE A 102 -0.95 16.41 -8.61
N LYS A 103 -0.10 16.99 -7.77
CA LYS A 103 -0.52 17.86 -6.68
C LYS A 103 -1.22 19.09 -7.27
N GLY A 104 -2.54 19.16 -7.08
CA GLY A 104 -3.25 20.43 -7.10
C GLY A 104 -3.09 21.15 -5.76
N GLU A 105 -3.82 22.21 -5.50
CA GLU A 105 -3.90 22.83 -4.18
C GLU A 105 -4.40 21.81 -3.16
N THR A 106 -3.47 21.21 -2.41
CA THR A 106 -3.79 20.19 -1.40
C THR A 106 -4.41 20.86 -0.20
N ASN A 107 -5.72 20.74 -0.09
CA ASN A 107 -6.42 21.15 1.10
C ASN A 107 -6.18 20.08 2.20
N PHE A 108 -5.68 20.51 3.37
CA PHE A 108 -5.51 19.65 4.56
C PHE A 108 -6.76 18.82 4.87
N LYS A 109 -7.95 19.40 4.64
CA LYS A 109 -9.24 18.73 4.81
C LYS A 109 -9.42 17.52 3.89
N SER A 110 -8.89 17.52 2.65
CA SER A 110 -8.96 16.37 1.74
C SER A 110 -8.06 15.24 2.22
N THR A 111 -6.86 15.55 2.70
CA THR A 111 -5.93 14.55 3.24
C THR A 111 -6.48 13.86 4.48
N ALA A 112 -7.05 14.63 5.42
CA ALA A 112 -7.70 14.06 6.61
C ALA A 112 -8.88 13.14 6.23
N LYS A 113 -9.67 13.53 5.22
CA LYS A 113 -10.76 12.71 4.70
C LYS A 113 -10.24 11.40 4.07
N ASP A 114 -9.17 11.44 3.30
CA ASP A 114 -8.57 10.27 2.69
C ASP A 114 -8.09 9.25 3.74
N VAL A 115 -7.48 9.75 4.83
CA VAL A 115 -7.08 8.92 5.98
C VAL A 115 -8.29 8.26 6.65
N LEU A 116 -9.37 9.01 6.86
CA LEU A 116 -10.60 8.46 7.45
C LEU A 116 -11.21 7.37 6.58
N ILE A 117 -11.34 7.60 5.27
CA ILE A 117 -11.85 6.61 4.30
C ILE A 117 -11.00 5.33 4.35
N THR A 118 -9.66 5.47 4.27
CA THR A 118 -8.75 4.32 4.35
C THR A 118 -8.92 3.54 5.65
N SER A 119 -9.04 4.24 6.79
CA SER A 119 -9.19 3.62 8.11
C SER A 119 -10.52 2.91 8.25
N GLN A 120 -11.61 3.51 7.78
CA GLN A 120 -12.95 2.90 7.80
C GLN A 120 -12.97 1.62 6.96
N LEU A 121 -12.47 1.67 5.73
CA LEU A 121 -12.43 0.49 4.87
C LEU A 121 -11.55 -0.61 5.44
N ARG A 122 -10.36 -0.26 5.96
CA ARG A 122 -9.48 -1.24 6.61
C ARG A 122 -10.17 -1.92 7.78
N THR A 123 -10.88 -1.17 8.61
CA THR A 123 -11.65 -1.69 9.73
C THR A 123 -12.77 -2.63 9.23
N ALA A 124 -13.53 -2.23 8.21
CA ALA A 124 -14.58 -3.05 7.63
C ALA A 124 -14.03 -4.39 7.13
N LEU A 125 -12.91 -4.36 6.37
CA LEU A 125 -12.29 -5.61 5.88
C LEU A 125 -11.77 -6.51 7.02
N ILE A 126 -11.25 -5.94 8.11
CA ILE A 126 -10.79 -6.72 9.28
C ILE A 126 -11.95 -7.45 9.96
N PHE A 127 -13.12 -6.82 10.07
CA PHE A 127 -14.29 -7.42 10.72
C PHE A 127 -15.10 -8.34 9.79
N ASN A 128 -14.90 -8.26 8.48
CA ASN A 128 -15.58 -9.15 7.54
C ASN A 128 -14.95 -10.55 7.56
N LYS A 129 -15.74 -11.54 8.01
CA LYS A 129 -15.27 -12.94 8.18
C LYS A 129 -14.92 -13.65 6.87
N LEU A 130 -15.41 -13.16 5.74
CA LEU A 130 -15.16 -13.72 4.40
C LEU A 130 -13.89 -13.14 3.76
N VAL A 131 -13.30 -12.10 4.36
CA VAL A 131 -12.17 -11.37 3.80
C VAL A 131 -10.90 -11.60 4.62
N LYS A 132 -9.82 -11.95 3.97
CA LYS A 132 -8.48 -12.01 4.55
C LYS A 132 -7.81 -10.62 4.43
N ALA A 133 -8.17 -9.71 5.34
CA ALA A 133 -7.75 -8.29 5.30
C ALA A 133 -6.23 -8.09 5.14
N THR A 134 -5.41 -9.02 5.62
CA THR A 134 -3.94 -9.01 5.49
C THR A 134 -3.45 -9.12 4.04
N ASN A 135 -4.27 -9.65 3.14
CA ASN A 135 -3.93 -9.81 1.72
C ASN A 135 -4.17 -8.53 0.91
N TYR A 136 -4.69 -7.46 1.56
CA TYR A 136 -5.07 -6.23 0.87
C TYR A 136 -4.31 -5.02 1.40
N ASN A 137 -3.85 -4.18 0.48
CA ASN A 137 -3.34 -2.85 0.75
C ASN A 137 -4.35 -1.83 0.24
N ILE A 138 -4.59 -0.78 1.03
CA ILE A 138 -5.58 0.24 0.74
C ILE A 138 -4.91 1.60 0.76
N ASP A 139 -5.00 2.33 -0.34
CA ASP A 139 -4.55 3.71 -0.47
C ASP A 139 -5.71 4.58 -0.95
N THR A 140 -5.98 5.69 -0.28
CA THR A 140 -6.98 6.68 -0.70
C THR A 140 -6.30 7.98 -1.08
N ILE A 141 -6.62 8.51 -2.26
CA ILE A 141 -6.04 9.74 -2.82
C ILE A 141 -7.16 10.57 -3.45
N ASP A 142 -7.41 11.76 -2.91
CA ASP A 142 -8.44 12.70 -3.36
C ASP A 142 -9.85 12.07 -3.42
N GLY A 143 -10.17 11.21 -2.43
CA GLY A 143 -11.44 10.50 -2.32
C GLY A 143 -11.60 9.33 -3.29
N LYS A 144 -10.55 8.92 -3.98
CA LYS A 144 -10.50 7.69 -4.76
C LYS A 144 -9.71 6.64 -4.00
N THR A 145 -10.29 5.48 -3.78
CA THR A 145 -9.61 4.38 -3.08
C THR A 145 -9.09 3.35 -4.07
N TYR A 146 -7.86 2.96 -3.86
CA TYR A 146 -7.15 1.93 -4.61
C TYR A 146 -6.90 0.75 -3.67
N ILE A 147 -7.41 -0.42 -4.03
CA ILE A 147 -7.26 -1.66 -3.28
C ILE A 147 -6.36 -2.59 -4.07
N PHE A 148 -5.23 -2.96 -3.47
CA PHE A 148 -4.27 -3.88 -4.06
C PHE A 148 -4.19 -5.13 -3.21
N GLY A 149 -4.51 -6.28 -3.80
CA GLY A 149 -4.51 -7.53 -3.06
C GLY A 149 -4.78 -8.72 -3.96
N ILE A 150 -4.74 -9.90 -3.35
CA ILE A 150 -5.07 -11.15 -4.02
C ILE A 150 -6.17 -11.83 -3.21
N ALA A 151 -7.35 -11.93 -3.82
CA ALA A 151 -8.46 -12.68 -3.27
C ALA A 151 -8.21 -14.19 -3.44
N MET A 152 -8.50 -14.97 -2.42
CA MET A 152 -8.43 -16.44 -2.51
C MET A 152 -9.63 -17.01 -3.27
N THR A 153 -10.77 -16.30 -3.26
CA THR A 153 -12.01 -16.69 -3.92
C THR A 153 -12.68 -15.51 -4.61
N ASN A 154 -13.55 -15.81 -5.58
CA ASN A 154 -14.38 -14.77 -6.22
C ASN A 154 -15.35 -14.12 -5.24
N ASP A 155 -15.81 -14.84 -4.23
CA ASP A 155 -16.74 -14.31 -3.25
C ASP A 155 -16.03 -13.36 -2.28
N GLU A 156 -14.81 -13.68 -1.86
CA GLU A 156 -13.95 -12.74 -1.12
C GLU A 156 -13.74 -11.44 -1.91
N LYS A 157 -13.45 -11.54 -3.22
CA LYS A 157 -13.30 -10.36 -4.08
C LYS A 157 -14.57 -9.51 -4.12
N LYS A 158 -15.75 -10.13 -4.22
CA LYS A 158 -17.04 -9.42 -4.22
C LYS A 158 -17.29 -8.71 -2.89
N GLU A 159 -17.00 -9.37 -1.77
CA GLU A 159 -17.15 -8.77 -0.44
C GLU A 159 -16.20 -7.58 -0.24
N VAL A 160 -14.95 -7.66 -0.68
CA VAL A 160 -14.03 -6.51 -0.63
C VAL A 160 -14.56 -5.31 -1.41
N ILE A 161 -15.12 -5.54 -2.60
CA ILE A 161 -15.70 -4.48 -3.43
C ILE A 161 -16.95 -3.89 -2.76
N LYS A 162 -17.80 -4.73 -2.18
CA LYS A 162 -19.02 -4.32 -1.48
C LYS A 162 -18.67 -3.44 -0.26
N GLU A 163 -17.78 -3.90 0.61
CA GLU A 163 -17.31 -3.12 1.76
C GLU A 163 -16.76 -1.74 1.32
N ALA A 164 -15.98 -1.72 0.22
CA ALA A 164 -15.47 -0.48 -0.30
C ALA A 164 -16.56 0.48 -0.79
N GLN A 165 -17.64 -0.03 -1.39
CA GLN A 165 -18.76 0.78 -1.87
C GLN A 165 -19.62 1.36 -0.75
N GLU A 166 -19.63 0.72 0.42
CA GLU A 166 -20.40 1.15 1.60
C GLU A 166 -19.68 2.24 2.42
N VAL A 167 -18.39 2.49 2.18
CA VAL A 167 -17.64 3.51 2.94
C VAL A 167 -18.12 4.91 2.61
N TYR A 168 -18.54 5.66 3.64
CA TYR A 168 -19.02 7.02 3.50
C TYR A 168 -17.94 7.98 3.00
N GLY A 169 -18.28 8.76 2.00
CA GLY A 169 -17.41 9.79 1.46
C GLY A 169 -16.48 9.32 0.34
N LEU A 170 -16.53 8.05 -0.04
CA LEU A 170 -15.84 7.52 -1.19
C LEU A 170 -16.43 8.08 -2.49
N LYS A 171 -15.55 8.50 -3.41
CA LYS A 171 -15.96 8.97 -4.74
C LYS A 171 -15.86 7.87 -5.79
N LYS A 172 -14.89 6.97 -5.63
CA LYS A 172 -14.61 5.88 -6.57
C LYS A 172 -13.72 4.80 -5.93
N VAL A 173 -14.00 3.55 -6.24
CA VAL A 173 -13.17 2.38 -5.96
C VAL A 173 -12.45 1.96 -7.23
#